data_734ffe523553a868df743b6144a7ed97
#
_entry.id   734ffe523553a868df743b6144a7ed97
#
_cell.length_a   1.000
_cell.length_b   1.000
_cell.length_c   1.000
_cell.angle_alpha   90.00
_cell.angle_beta   90.00
_cell.angle_gamma   90.00
#
_symmetry.space_group_name_H-M   'P 1'
#
loop_
_entity.id
_entity.type
_entity.pdbx_description
1 polymer ?
#
loop_
_entity_poly.entity_id
_entity_poly.type
_entity_poly.pdbx_seq_one_letter_code
_entity_poly.pdbx_strand_id
1 'polypeptide(L)'
;MLDDLDRALIHALYIDGRAPFSQIAAALDVSPQTVARRYRRLRTEASLRVVGLPDPHQAGQTQWLVRLTAAASTAQDVAHALVRRQDTSWVKLTSGGTEIVAIIHTPTESGADNSLLLRDIPRTNHITAVSAHCILHTYLGGPTNWRRSTDSLDDKQQRVLREHEAADTSYTPVPRQLAEGDAALLVALQRDGRATHAELAQATGWSPVTVARRLADLQAGGALFFDVEVDTGHFGANTRALLWMSVSPAHLEHVATTLAGHDELAFVAATTGPTNLVAQALCRDPADLHHYLARRLGSLDAIHTLETSPVLQNLKAASPILTDLARTRRSATAPRPRV
;
A
#
# COMPACT_ATOMS: atom_id res chain seq x y z
N MET A 1 -12.82 8.74 -15.38
CA MET A 1 -13.60 7.73 -14.61
C MET A 1 -13.27 6.36 -15.18
N LEU A 2 -13.08 5.35 -14.33
CA LEU A 2 -12.82 3.97 -14.76
C LEU A 2 -14.11 3.36 -15.31
N ASP A 3 -14.04 2.74 -16.50
CA ASP A 3 -15.11 1.88 -17.00
C ASP A 3 -14.98 0.44 -16.44
N ASP A 4 -15.94 -0.44 -16.76
CA ASP A 4 -15.98 -1.80 -16.21
C ASP A 4 -14.76 -2.62 -16.61
N LEU A 5 -14.26 -2.44 -17.83
CA LEU A 5 -13.07 -3.16 -18.30
C LEU A 5 -11.79 -2.65 -17.60
N ASP A 6 -11.72 -1.36 -17.25
CA ASP A 6 -10.61 -0.83 -16.45
C ASP A 6 -10.61 -1.41 -15.03
N ARG A 7 -11.79 -1.50 -14.40
CA ARG A 7 -11.96 -2.13 -13.09
C ARG A 7 -11.60 -3.61 -13.12
N ALA A 8 -12.07 -4.33 -14.14
CA ALA A 8 -11.75 -5.73 -14.34
C ALA A 8 -10.25 -5.97 -14.57
N LEU A 9 -9.58 -5.09 -15.33
CA LEU A 9 -8.13 -5.15 -15.52
C LEU A 9 -7.37 -4.89 -14.18
N ILE A 10 -7.80 -3.92 -13.40
CA ILE A 10 -7.19 -3.64 -12.09
C ILE A 10 -7.40 -4.84 -11.15
N HIS A 11 -8.61 -5.43 -11.12
CA HIS A 11 -8.88 -6.63 -10.34
C HIS A 11 -8.01 -7.82 -10.78
N ALA A 12 -7.84 -8.04 -12.10
CA ALA A 12 -6.95 -9.08 -12.60
C ALA A 12 -5.50 -8.90 -12.12
N LEU A 13 -5.00 -7.65 -12.08
CA LEU A 13 -3.67 -7.33 -11.58
C LEU A 13 -3.54 -7.52 -10.05
N TYR A 14 -4.62 -7.39 -9.30
CA TYR A 14 -4.63 -7.73 -7.87
C TYR A 14 -4.54 -9.24 -7.64
N ILE A 15 -5.10 -10.06 -8.54
CA ILE A 15 -5.01 -11.51 -8.45
C ILE A 15 -3.59 -11.97 -8.80
N ASP A 16 -3.07 -11.51 -9.95
CA ASP A 16 -1.70 -11.74 -10.36
C ASP A 16 -1.12 -10.46 -10.99
N GLY A 17 -0.30 -9.76 -10.22
CA GLY A 17 0.35 -8.51 -10.63
C GLY A 17 1.28 -8.66 -11.83
N ARG A 18 1.74 -9.89 -12.12
CA ARG A 18 2.62 -10.21 -13.24
C ARG A 18 1.94 -10.98 -14.38
N ALA A 19 0.64 -11.25 -14.28
CA ALA A 19 -0.10 -11.97 -15.32
C ALA A 19 0.21 -11.42 -16.72
N PRO A 20 0.54 -12.26 -17.69
CA PRO A 20 0.69 -11.85 -19.10
C PRO A 20 -0.58 -11.18 -19.62
N PHE A 21 -0.44 -10.15 -20.46
CA PHE A 21 -1.61 -9.48 -21.02
C PHE A 21 -2.49 -10.40 -21.88
N SER A 22 -1.91 -11.46 -22.46
CA SER A 22 -2.66 -12.50 -23.18
C SER A 22 -3.60 -13.28 -22.25
N GLN A 23 -3.17 -13.57 -21.04
CA GLN A 23 -3.96 -14.27 -20.04
C GLN A 23 -5.08 -13.38 -19.48
N ILE A 24 -4.76 -12.13 -19.12
CA ILE A 24 -5.78 -11.17 -18.70
C ILE A 24 -6.82 -10.99 -19.82
N ALA A 25 -6.37 -10.91 -21.07
CA ALA A 25 -7.24 -10.79 -22.24
C ALA A 25 -8.17 -11.98 -22.39
N ALA A 26 -7.67 -13.21 -22.20
CA ALA A 26 -8.47 -14.44 -22.22
C ALA A 26 -9.51 -14.47 -21.10
N ALA A 27 -9.15 -14.04 -19.88
CA ALA A 27 -10.08 -13.96 -18.75
C ALA A 27 -11.18 -12.91 -18.95
N LEU A 28 -10.86 -11.79 -19.65
CA LEU A 28 -11.78 -10.68 -19.88
C LEU A 28 -12.52 -10.73 -21.24
N ASP A 29 -12.27 -11.76 -22.05
CA ASP A 29 -12.82 -11.91 -23.42
C ASP A 29 -12.54 -10.68 -24.32
N VAL A 30 -11.30 -10.20 -24.30
CA VAL A 30 -10.82 -9.08 -25.13
C VAL A 30 -9.48 -9.41 -25.80
N SER A 31 -9.00 -8.54 -26.70
CA SER A 31 -7.68 -8.74 -27.31
C SER A 31 -6.53 -8.33 -26.35
N PRO A 32 -5.35 -8.99 -26.42
CA PRO A 32 -4.17 -8.57 -25.67
C PRO A 32 -3.75 -7.12 -25.94
N GLN A 33 -3.96 -6.63 -27.17
CA GLN A 33 -3.69 -5.24 -27.54
C GLN A 33 -4.62 -4.26 -26.78
N THR A 34 -5.88 -4.64 -26.56
CA THR A 34 -6.84 -3.85 -25.77
C THR A 34 -6.36 -3.75 -24.33
N VAL A 35 -5.96 -4.86 -23.70
CA VAL A 35 -5.39 -4.87 -22.33
C VAL A 35 -4.15 -4.00 -22.26
N ALA A 36 -3.18 -4.17 -23.16
CA ALA A 36 -1.94 -3.39 -23.17
C ALA A 36 -2.17 -1.88 -23.35
N ARG A 37 -3.12 -1.48 -24.21
CA ARG A 37 -3.51 -0.09 -24.42
C ARG A 37 -4.13 0.50 -23.16
N ARG A 38 -5.05 -0.23 -22.51
CA ARG A 38 -5.71 0.21 -21.26
C ARG A 38 -4.73 0.29 -20.10
N TYR A 39 -3.87 -0.68 -19.93
CA TYR A 39 -2.83 -0.65 -18.90
C TYR A 39 -1.94 0.59 -19.04
N ARG A 40 -1.47 0.90 -20.27
CA ARG A 40 -0.65 2.11 -20.52
C ARG A 40 -1.43 3.39 -20.20
N ARG A 41 -2.71 3.48 -20.59
CA ARG A 41 -3.57 4.61 -20.25
C ARG A 41 -3.73 4.77 -18.73
N LEU A 42 -4.04 3.70 -18.01
CA LEU A 42 -4.22 3.71 -16.56
C LEU A 42 -2.94 4.08 -15.82
N ARG A 43 -1.79 3.67 -16.32
CA ARG A 43 -0.49 4.15 -15.77
C ARG A 43 -0.37 5.67 -15.81
N THR A 44 -0.82 6.30 -16.88
CA THR A 44 -0.71 7.76 -17.06
C THR A 44 -1.84 8.52 -16.36
N GLU A 45 -3.08 8.05 -16.50
CA GLU A 45 -4.26 8.79 -16.05
C GLU A 45 -4.64 8.49 -14.60
N ALA A 46 -4.48 7.23 -14.15
CA ALA A 46 -4.89 6.76 -12.84
C ALA A 46 -3.70 6.43 -11.92
N SER A 47 -2.47 6.73 -12.33
CA SER A 47 -1.24 6.40 -11.61
C SER A 47 -1.14 4.91 -11.27
N LEU A 48 -1.73 4.03 -12.12
CA LEU A 48 -1.69 2.59 -11.93
C LEU A 48 -0.26 2.08 -11.98
N ARG A 49 0.15 1.34 -10.96
CA ARG A 49 1.44 0.67 -10.91
C ARG A 49 1.30 -0.67 -10.21
N VAL A 50 2.04 -1.65 -10.69
CA VAL A 50 2.28 -2.88 -9.93
C VAL A 50 3.65 -2.74 -9.29
N VAL A 51 3.74 -3.04 -8.01
CA VAL A 51 4.98 -3.02 -7.22
C VAL A 51 5.19 -4.36 -6.54
N GLY A 52 6.43 -4.84 -6.48
CA GLY A 52 6.78 -6.03 -5.69
C GLY A 52 7.31 -5.59 -4.33
N LEU A 53 6.72 -6.10 -3.27
CA LEU A 53 7.01 -5.71 -1.89
C LEU A 53 7.45 -6.92 -1.07
N PRO A 54 8.47 -6.79 -0.22
CA PRO A 54 8.80 -7.82 0.74
C PRO A 54 7.74 -7.89 1.85
N ASP A 55 7.47 -9.08 2.36
CA ASP A 55 6.77 -9.22 3.64
C ASP A 55 7.67 -8.69 4.76
N PRO A 56 7.23 -7.71 5.57
CA PRO A 56 8.08 -7.07 6.56
C PRO A 56 8.62 -8.03 7.61
N HIS A 57 7.81 -8.99 8.07
CA HIS A 57 8.24 -9.96 9.08
C HIS A 57 9.32 -10.89 8.53
N GLN A 58 9.14 -11.37 7.29
CA GLN A 58 10.15 -12.21 6.63
C GLN A 58 11.39 -11.44 6.21
N ALA A 59 11.27 -10.12 6.03
CA ALA A 59 12.41 -9.22 5.82
C ALA A 59 13.16 -8.87 7.13
N GLY A 60 12.77 -9.46 8.28
CA GLY A 60 13.35 -9.12 9.57
C GLY A 60 13.15 -7.67 9.96
N GLN A 61 11.99 -7.09 9.60
CA GLN A 61 11.66 -5.70 9.87
C GLN A 61 10.48 -5.58 10.83
N THR A 62 10.58 -4.59 11.70
CA THR A 62 9.47 -4.11 12.52
C THR A 62 8.91 -2.85 11.90
N GLN A 63 7.59 -2.77 11.78
CA GLN A 63 6.89 -1.62 11.25
C GLN A 63 6.37 -0.74 12.40
N TRP A 64 6.66 0.55 12.32
CA TRP A 64 6.16 1.55 13.26
C TRP A 64 5.26 2.53 12.54
N LEU A 65 4.00 2.60 12.95
CA LEU A 65 3.10 3.66 12.54
C LEU A 65 3.37 4.89 13.41
N VAL A 66 3.94 5.92 12.80
CA VAL A 66 4.40 7.12 13.52
C VAL A 66 3.51 8.30 13.17
N ARG A 67 3.06 9.01 14.21
CA ARG A 67 2.36 10.30 14.09
C ARG A 67 3.30 11.41 14.55
N LEU A 68 3.48 12.41 13.71
CA LEU A 68 4.29 13.58 13.98
C LEU A 68 3.41 14.82 13.88
N THR A 69 3.43 15.65 14.89
CA THR A 69 2.85 17.00 14.79
C THR A 69 3.97 17.99 14.54
N ALA A 70 3.84 18.81 13.52
CA ALA A 70 4.81 19.82 13.16
C ALA A 70 4.17 21.20 13.03
N ALA A 71 4.99 22.25 13.15
CA ALA A 71 4.52 23.60 12.90
C ALA A 71 3.98 23.74 11.46
N ALA A 72 2.88 24.45 11.26
CA ALA A 72 2.19 24.57 9.97
C ALA A 72 3.11 25.05 8.83
N SER A 73 4.08 25.90 9.13
CA SER A 73 5.06 26.42 8.17
C SER A 73 6.09 25.40 7.70
N THR A 74 6.28 24.29 8.42
CA THR A 74 7.36 23.30 8.19
C THR A 74 6.86 21.87 8.02
N ALA A 75 5.58 21.62 8.28
CA ALA A 75 5.00 20.26 8.20
C ALA A 75 5.21 19.60 6.83
N GLN A 76 5.08 20.35 5.73
CA GLN A 76 5.33 19.84 4.39
C GLN A 76 6.80 19.46 4.16
N ASP A 77 7.73 20.25 4.68
CA ASP A 77 9.17 19.99 4.53
C ASP A 77 9.57 18.73 5.31
N VAL A 78 9.05 18.57 6.53
CA VAL A 78 9.23 17.35 7.34
C VAL A 78 8.66 16.13 6.61
N ALA A 79 7.44 16.24 6.08
CA ALA A 79 6.82 15.15 5.32
C ALA A 79 7.63 14.79 4.07
N HIS A 80 8.12 15.79 3.31
CA HIS A 80 8.98 15.54 2.14
C HIS A 80 10.35 14.95 2.53
N ALA A 81 10.89 15.28 3.71
CA ALA A 81 12.10 14.65 4.22
C ALA A 81 11.89 13.15 4.47
N LEU A 82 10.73 12.76 5.05
CA LEU A 82 10.35 11.35 5.23
C LEU A 82 10.14 10.65 3.89
N VAL A 83 9.49 11.31 2.92
CA VAL A 83 9.26 10.73 1.59
C VAL A 83 10.56 10.31 0.90
N ARG A 84 11.64 11.08 1.06
CA ARG A 84 12.96 10.78 0.45
C ARG A 84 13.68 9.59 1.07
N ARG A 85 13.28 9.13 2.24
CA ARG A 85 13.94 8.00 2.93
C ARG A 85 13.45 6.67 2.35
N GLN A 86 14.33 5.68 2.34
CA GLN A 86 14.01 4.32 1.90
C GLN A 86 13.33 3.49 3.00
N ASP A 87 13.58 3.84 4.28
CA ASP A 87 13.04 3.18 5.45
C ASP A 87 11.65 3.69 5.87
N THR A 88 10.97 4.45 5.01
CA THR A 88 9.61 4.95 5.23
C THR A 88 8.68 4.56 4.10
N SER A 89 7.40 4.37 4.42
CA SER A 89 6.30 4.17 3.48
C SER A 89 5.04 4.87 3.98
N TRP A 90 4.03 4.97 3.11
CA TRP A 90 2.70 5.49 3.46
C TRP A 90 2.71 6.86 4.15
N VAL A 91 3.57 7.78 3.66
CA VAL A 91 3.65 9.14 4.21
C VAL A 91 2.42 9.95 3.80
N LYS A 92 1.69 10.45 4.80
CA LYS A 92 0.43 11.20 4.64
C LYS A 92 0.48 12.51 5.42
N LEU A 93 -0.16 13.55 4.88
CA LEU A 93 -0.55 14.74 5.64
C LEU A 93 -2.02 14.60 6.06
N THR A 94 -2.28 14.81 7.34
CA THR A 94 -3.59 14.63 7.97
C THR A 94 -3.98 15.85 8.79
N SER A 95 -5.19 15.88 9.32
CA SER A 95 -5.64 16.78 10.40
C SER A 95 -5.31 18.27 10.15
N GLY A 96 -5.70 18.81 9.00
CA GLY A 96 -5.44 20.22 8.67
C GLY A 96 -4.04 20.52 8.14
N GLY A 97 -3.21 19.48 7.89
CA GLY A 97 -1.88 19.62 7.26
C GLY A 97 -0.73 19.87 8.25
N THR A 98 -0.98 19.75 9.56
CA THR A 98 0.04 19.85 10.60
C THR A 98 0.45 18.51 11.18
N GLU A 99 -0.34 17.47 10.94
CA GLU A 99 -0.03 16.11 11.36
C GLU A 99 0.49 15.31 10.16
N ILE A 100 1.58 14.57 10.39
CA ILE A 100 2.21 13.68 9.42
C ILE A 100 2.10 12.27 9.97
N VAL A 101 1.55 11.35 9.18
CA VAL A 101 1.54 9.93 9.51
C VAL A 101 2.40 9.18 8.52
N ALA A 102 3.27 8.30 9.01
CA ALA A 102 4.15 7.50 8.18
C ALA A 102 4.36 6.11 8.80
N ILE A 103 4.62 5.10 7.97
CA ILE A 103 5.16 3.83 8.42
C ILE A 103 6.69 3.89 8.30
N ILE A 104 7.38 3.60 9.39
CA ILE A 104 8.84 3.48 9.46
C ILE A 104 9.20 2.02 9.63
N HIS A 105 10.12 1.54 8.81
CA HIS A 105 10.64 0.18 8.85
C HIS A 105 11.99 0.18 9.59
N THR A 106 12.09 -0.62 10.64
CA THR A 106 13.34 -0.80 11.40
C THR A 106 13.73 -2.27 11.43
N PRO A 107 15.01 -2.61 11.42
CA PRO A 107 15.42 -3.99 11.61
C PRO A 107 14.91 -4.53 12.97
N THR A 108 14.52 -5.79 13.01
CA THR A 108 13.98 -6.43 14.23
C THR A 108 15.11 -6.87 15.18
N GLU A 109 16.33 -7.04 14.68
CA GLU A 109 17.46 -7.52 15.47
C GLU A 109 17.83 -6.57 16.61
N SER A 110 18.21 -7.16 17.76
CA SER A 110 18.69 -6.40 18.93
C SER A 110 19.97 -5.65 18.60
N GLY A 111 19.99 -4.34 18.87
CA GLY A 111 21.13 -3.45 18.53
C GLY A 111 21.03 -2.83 17.15
N ALA A 112 19.95 -3.07 16.40
CA ALA A 112 19.69 -2.47 15.11
C ALA A 112 19.60 -0.94 15.17
N ASP A 113 19.89 -0.28 14.04
CA ASP A 113 19.85 1.18 13.93
C ASP A 113 18.39 1.70 13.92
N ASN A 114 17.92 2.08 15.10
CA ASN A 114 16.66 2.81 15.28
C ASN A 114 16.89 4.33 15.28
N SER A 115 17.95 4.80 14.63
CA SER A 115 18.40 6.20 14.69
C SER A 115 17.31 7.18 14.25
N LEU A 116 16.48 6.83 13.27
CA LEU A 116 15.38 7.70 12.84
C LEU A 116 14.41 7.98 13.99
N LEU A 117 13.94 6.96 14.69
CA LEU A 117 12.98 7.10 15.80
C LEU A 117 13.60 7.70 17.05
N LEU A 118 14.83 7.28 17.41
CA LEU A 118 15.45 7.62 18.66
C LEU A 118 16.30 8.90 18.63
N ARG A 119 16.75 9.31 17.44
CA ARG A 119 17.69 10.43 17.30
C ARG A 119 17.22 11.49 16.31
N ASP A 120 16.90 11.11 15.07
CA ASP A 120 16.69 12.08 14.00
C ASP A 120 15.36 12.82 14.16
N ILE A 121 14.27 12.10 14.42
CA ILE A 121 12.95 12.70 14.69
C ILE A 121 12.97 13.58 15.95
N PRO A 122 13.45 13.10 17.13
CA PRO A 122 13.48 13.94 18.34
C PRO A 122 14.35 15.18 18.25
N ARG A 123 15.37 15.19 17.38
CA ARG A 123 16.26 16.35 17.16
C ARG A 123 15.75 17.35 16.13
N THR A 124 14.64 17.07 15.46
CA THR A 124 14.06 17.95 14.46
C THR A 124 13.27 19.07 15.14
N ASN A 125 13.82 20.29 15.16
CA ASN A 125 13.29 21.45 15.91
C ASN A 125 11.85 21.86 15.58
N HIS A 126 11.28 21.36 14.46
CA HIS A 126 9.94 21.73 14.01
C HIS A 126 8.87 20.68 14.34
N ILE A 127 9.26 19.57 14.94
CA ILE A 127 8.35 18.54 15.43
C ILE A 127 7.99 18.85 16.87
N THR A 128 6.70 19.05 17.13
CA THR A 128 6.17 19.44 18.45
C THR A 128 5.63 18.27 19.26
N ALA A 129 5.23 17.20 18.58
CA ALA A 129 4.79 15.96 19.21
C ALA A 129 5.12 14.75 18.34
N VAL A 130 5.40 13.63 18.98
CA VAL A 130 5.71 12.34 18.34
C VAL A 130 4.98 11.24 19.09
N SER A 131 4.26 10.39 18.37
CA SER A 131 3.86 9.09 18.90
C SER A 131 4.19 8.00 17.88
N ALA A 132 4.69 6.87 18.38
CA ALA A 132 5.10 5.73 17.57
C ALA A 132 4.43 4.46 18.10
N HIS A 133 3.74 3.77 17.21
CA HIS A 133 2.95 2.57 17.49
C HIS A 133 3.52 1.41 16.68
N CYS A 134 4.02 0.38 17.35
CA CYS A 134 4.46 -0.84 16.66
C CYS A 134 3.23 -1.53 16.04
N ILE A 135 3.27 -1.84 14.75
CA ILE A 135 2.26 -2.68 14.10
C ILE A 135 2.52 -4.12 14.55
N LEU A 136 1.54 -4.70 15.22
CA LEU A 136 1.61 -6.05 15.77
C LEU A 136 1.08 -7.09 14.79
N HIS A 137 -0.02 -6.76 14.11
CA HIS A 137 -0.67 -7.61 13.12
C HIS A 137 -1.49 -6.77 12.13
N THR A 138 -1.45 -7.14 10.85
CA THR A 138 -2.25 -6.52 9.79
C THR A 138 -3.37 -7.47 9.38
N TYR A 139 -4.62 -7.07 9.57
CA TYR A 139 -5.82 -7.83 9.19
C TYR A 139 -6.28 -7.53 7.78
N LEU A 140 -6.06 -6.30 7.31
CA LEU A 140 -6.36 -5.83 5.96
C LEU A 140 -5.26 -4.90 5.48
N GLY A 141 -4.77 -5.08 4.27
CA GLY A 141 -3.65 -4.35 3.67
C GLY A 141 -2.45 -5.26 3.43
N GLY A 142 -1.38 -4.76 2.81
CA GLY A 142 -0.28 -5.59 2.34
C GLY A 142 -0.76 -6.56 1.26
N PRO A 143 -0.61 -7.89 1.45
CA PRO A 143 -1.10 -8.87 0.47
C PRO A 143 -2.62 -8.93 0.34
N THR A 144 -3.37 -8.31 1.26
CA THR A 144 -4.84 -8.32 1.27
C THR A 144 -5.39 -7.06 0.64
N ASN A 145 -6.18 -7.21 -0.41
CA ASN A 145 -6.62 -6.10 -1.26
C ASN A 145 -7.88 -5.40 -0.74
N TRP A 146 -8.01 -4.11 -1.05
CA TRP A 146 -9.23 -3.34 -0.81
C TRP A 146 -10.39 -3.89 -1.65
N ARG A 147 -11.47 -4.33 -1.00
CA ARG A 147 -12.59 -5.04 -1.65
C ARG A 147 -13.21 -4.29 -2.83
N ARG A 148 -13.41 -2.97 -2.72
CA ARG A 148 -13.97 -2.18 -3.85
C ARG A 148 -13.12 -2.17 -5.11
N SER A 149 -11.82 -2.46 -5.00
CA SER A 149 -10.94 -2.60 -6.16
C SER A 149 -10.96 -4.01 -6.76
N THR A 150 -11.54 -4.99 -6.07
CA THR A 150 -11.51 -6.42 -6.40
C THR A 150 -12.90 -7.04 -6.60
N ASP A 151 -13.93 -6.24 -6.95
CA ASP A 151 -15.32 -6.68 -7.11
C ASP A 151 -15.79 -6.60 -8.58
N SER A 152 -14.89 -6.85 -9.53
CA SER A 152 -15.21 -6.67 -10.96
C SER A 152 -15.07 -7.94 -11.81
N LEU A 153 -14.55 -9.03 -11.23
CA LEU A 153 -14.38 -10.31 -11.89
C LEU A 153 -15.26 -11.37 -11.23
N ASP A 154 -15.90 -12.20 -12.05
CA ASP A 154 -16.61 -13.37 -11.55
C ASP A 154 -15.64 -14.50 -11.13
N ASP A 155 -16.17 -15.52 -10.43
CA ASP A 155 -15.39 -16.65 -9.93
C ASP A 155 -14.70 -17.46 -11.04
N LYS A 156 -15.27 -17.49 -12.25
CA LYS A 156 -14.69 -18.18 -13.40
C LYS A 156 -13.47 -17.43 -13.92
N GLN A 157 -13.61 -16.11 -14.09
CA GLN A 157 -12.52 -15.24 -14.52
C GLN A 157 -11.35 -15.25 -13.52
N GLN A 158 -11.66 -15.19 -12.23
CA GLN A 158 -10.66 -15.28 -11.17
C GLN A 158 -9.93 -16.64 -11.17
N ARG A 159 -10.64 -17.76 -11.38
CA ARG A 159 -10.02 -19.08 -11.50
C ARG A 159 -9.04 -19.16 -12.66
N VAL A 160 -9.44 -18.69 -13.85
CA VAL A 160 -8.55 -18.66 -15.03
C VAL A 160 -7.25 -17.93 -14.75
N LEU A 161 -7.31 -16.84 -13.99
CA LEU A 161 -6.10 -16.07 -13.62
C LEU A 161 -5.22 -16.82 -12.61
N ARG A 162 -5.79 -17.51 -11.62
CA ARG A 162 -5.05 -18.27 -10.60
C ARG A 162 -4.47 -19.59 -11.14
N GLU A 163 -5.18 -20.29 -12.03
CA GLU A 163 -4.73 -21.57 -12.57
C GLU A 163 -3.50 -21.44 -13.46
N HIS A 164 -3.32 -20.31 -14.12
CA HIS A 164 -2.15 -20.08 -14.96
C HIS A 164 -0.89 -19.80 -14.14
N GLU A 165 -1.00 -19.18 -12.99
CA GLU A 165 0.11 -19.02 -12.05
C GLU A 165 0.70 -20.40 -11.67
N ALA A 166 -0.14 -21.44 -11.60
CA ALA A 166 0.26 -22.81 -11.31
C ALA A 166 0.79 -23.60 -12.51
N ALA A 167 0.39 -23.24 -13.75
CA ALA A 167 0.63 -24.09 -14.93
C ALA A 167 1.89 -23.76 -15.74
N ASP A 168 2.48 -22.57 -15.57
CA ASP A 168 3.60 -22.11 -16.44
C ASP A 168 5.00 -22.48 -15.89
N THR A 169 5.11 -23.33 -14.89
CA THR A 169 6.40 -23.69 -14.33
C THR A 169 6.72 -25.17 -14.51
N SER A 170 7.62 -25.46 -15.46
CA SER A 170 8.45 -26.69 -15.44
C SER A 170 9.36 -26.75 -14.18
N TYR A 171 9.27 -25.75 -13.31
CA TYR A 171 10.00 -25.61 -12.06
C TYR A 171 8.99 -25.64 -10.90
N THR A 172 9.22 -26.55 -9.95
CA THR A 172 8.50 -26.55 -8.66
C THR A 172 9.16 -25.56 -7.73
N PRO A 173 8.47 -24.44 -7.36
CA PRO A 173 9.05 -23.46 -6.46
C PRO A 173 9.35 -24.05 -5.09
N VAL A 174 10.52 -23.71 -4.54
CA VAL A 174 10.91 -24.05 -3.18
C VAL A 174 10.68 -22.80 -2.31
N PRO A 175 9.76 -22.83 -1.33
CA PRO A 175 9.55 -21.69 -0.44
C PRO A 175 10.86 -21.22 0.20
N ARG A 176 11.18 -19.94 0.02
CA ARG A 176 12.42 -19.35 0.51
C ARG A 176 12.17 -18.00 1.17
N GLN A 177 12.95 -17.76 2.22
CA GLN A 177 13.02 -16.47 2.88
C GLN A 177 13.91 -15.51 2.09
N LEU A 178 13.77 -14.20 2.39
CA LEU A 178 14.65 -13.15 1.85
C LEU A 178 16.09 -13.35 2.32
N ALA A 179 17.03 -13.04 1.43
CA ALA A 179 18.45 -13.05 1.68
C ALA A 179 19.04 -11.69 1.30
N GLU A 180 20.24 -11.38 1.81
CA GLU A 180 20.94 -10.12 1.50
C GLU A 180 21.13 -9.90 -0.02
N GLY A 181 21.37 -10.98 -0.77
CA GLY A 181 21.50 -10.92 -2.23
C GLY A 181 20.24 -10.49 -2.98
N ASP A 182 19.05 -10.49 -2.34
CA ASP A 182 17.78 -10.09 -2.96
C ASP A 182 17.57 -8.56 -2.98
N ALA A 183 18.40 -7.78 -2.30
CA ALA A 183 18.20 -6.33 -2.15
C ALA A 183 18.05 -5.61 -3.51
N ALA A 184 18.90 -5.92 -4.49
CA ALA A 184 18.84 -5.32 -5.83
C ALA A 184 17.55 -5.71 -6.57
N LEU A 185 17.10 -6.97 -6.42
CA LEU A 185 15.84 -7.48 -6.98
C LEU A 185 14.65 -6.73 -6.39
N LEU A 186 14.60 -6.59 -5.06
CA LEU A 186 13.51 -5.89 -4.36
C LEU A 186 13.44 -4.40 -4.75
N VAL A 187 14.57 -3.71 -4.84
CA VAL A 187 14.63 -2.31 -5.30
C VAL A 187 14.10 -2.17 -6.73
N ALA A 188 14.43 -3.09 -7.62
CA ALA A 188 13.92 -3.07 -8.99
C ALA A 188 12.40 -3.34 -9.04
N LEU A 189 11.91 -4.32 -8.28
CA LEU A 189 10.49 -4.67 -8.19
C LEU A 189 9.63 -3.59 -7.51
N GLN A 190 10.16 -2.88 -6.53
CA GLN A 190 9.48 -1.72 -5.93
C GLN A 190 9.29 -0.57 -6.93
N ARG A 191 10.16 -0.46 -7.94
CA ARG A 191 10.02 0.55 -9.02
C ARG A 191 9.03 0.10 -10.08
N ASP A 192 9.14 -1.15 -10.53
CA ASP A 192 8.23 -1.77 -11.48
C ASP A 192 8.10 -3.28 -11.20
N GLY A 193 7.00 -3.66 -10.55
CA GLY A 193 6.69 -5.06 -10.28
C GLY A 193 6.48 -5.89 -11.55
N ARG A 194 6.25 -5.26 -12.70
CA ARG A 194 6.12 -5.90 -14.00
C ARG A 194 7.39 -5.84 -14.87
N ALA A 195 8.53 -5.39 -14.29
CA ALA A 195 9.81 -5.46 -14.99
C ALA A 195 10.06 -6.88 -15.52
N THR A 196 10.59 -6.98 -16.73
CA THR A 196 10.89 -8.26 -17.37
C THR A 196 12.04 -8.98 -16.65
N HIS A 197 12.11 -10.29 -16.78
CA HIS A 197 13.23 -11.07 -16.21
C HIS A 197 14.58 -10.58 -16.74
N ALA A 198 14.64 -10.07 -17.99
CA ALA A 198 15.86 -9.49 -18.56
C ALA A 198 16.26 -8.18 -17.86
N GLU A 199 15.30 -7.27 -17.60
CA GLU A 199 15.55 -6.02 -16.86
C GLU A 199 15.98 -6.30 -15.42
N LEU A 200 15.31 -7.24 -14.75
CA LEU A 200 15.68 -7.67 -13.40
C LEU A 200 17.06 -8.35 -13.36
N ALA A 201 17.41 -9.12 -14.39
CA ALA A 201 18.73 -9.73 -14.54
C ALA A 201 19.83 -8.67 -14.66
N GLN A 202 19.57 -7.58 -15.40
CA GLN A 202 20.49 -6.43 -15.47
C GLN A 202 20.67 -5.74 -14.12
N ALA A 203 19.57 -5.58 -13.35
CA ALA A 203 19.60 -4.92 -12.04
C ALA A 203 20.33 -5.76 -10.98
N THR A 204 20.24 -7.09 -11.05
CA THR A 204 20.80 -8.02 -10.05
C THR A 204 22.16 -8.60 -10.41
N GLY A 205 22.54 -8.57 -11.69
CA GLY A 205 23.70 -9.30 -12.21
C GLY A 205 23.45 -10.81 -12.36
N TRP A 206 22.22 -11.29 -12.20
CA TRP A 206 21.86 -12.71 -12.35
C TRP A 206 21.45 -13.05 -13.77
N SER A 207 21.31 -14.36 -14.06
CA SER A 207 20.69 -14.79 -15.30
C SER A 207 19.16 -14.61 -15.23
N PRO A 208 18.47 -14.40 -16.38
CA PRO A 208 17.00 -14.34 -16.40
C PRO A 208 16.32 -15.58 -15.80
N VAL A 209 16.92 -16.77 -15.98
CA VAL A 209 16.44 -18.04 -15.40
C VAL A 209 16.57 -18.01 -13.87
N THR A 210 17.70 -17.51 -13.35
CA THR A 210 17.90 -17.37 -11.90
C THR A 210 16.88 -16.40 -11.30
N VAL A 211 16.61 -15.27 -11.96
CA VAL A 211 15.59 -14.31 -11.56
C VAL A 211 14.21 -14.97 -11.50
N ALA A 212 13.79 -15.67 -12.55
CA ALA A 212 12.50 -16.33 -12.62
C ALA A 212 12.31 -17.32 -11.46
N ARG A 213 13.30 -18.19 -11.21
CA ARG A 213 13.29 -19.15 -10.11
C ARG A 213 13.22 -18.45 -8.75
N ARG A 214 14.05 -17.42 -8.56
CA ARG A 214 14.09 -16.69 -7.28
C ARG A 214 12.77 -15.99 -6.98
N LEU A 215 12.13 -15.38 -7.98
CA LEU A 215 10.79 -14.79 -7.85
C LEU A 215 9.77 -15.83 -7.42
N ALA A 216 9.71 -16.97 -8.11
CA ALA A 216 8.79 -18.05 -7.78
C ALA A 216 9.01 -18.58 -6.35
N ASP A 217 10.26 -18.77 -5.93
CA ASP A 217 10.62 -19.25 -4.59
C ASP A 217 10.19 -18.26 -3.50
N LEU A 218 10.41 -16.95 -3.70
CA LEU A 218 10.05 -15.90 -2.76
C LEU A 218 8.53 -15.74 -2.65
N GLN A 219 7.79 -15.81 -3.76
CA GLN A 219 6.33 -15.79 -3.75
C GLN A 219 5.74 -17.02 -3.05
N ALA A 220 6.23 -18.21 -3.36
CA ALA A 220 5.79 -19.47 -2.72
C ALA A 220 6.06 -19.47 -1.21
N GLY A 221 7.12 -18.79 -0.76
CA GLY A 221 7.44 -18.60 0.65
C GLY A 221 6.67 -17.47 1.32
N GLY A 222 5.86 -16.70 0.59
CA GLY A 222 5.19 -15.50 1.10
C GLY A 222 6.15 -14.34 1.44
N ALA A 223 7.43 -14.46 1.04
CA ALA A 223 8.44 -13.44 1.32
C ALA A 223 8.36 -12.22 0.38
N LEU A 224 7.72 -12.41 -0.77
CA LEU A 224 7.47 -11.39 -1.78
C LEU A 224 6.00 -11.47 -2.21
N PHE A 225 5.33 -10.34 -2.27
CA PHE A 225 4.00 -10.21 -2.87
C PHE A 225 3.96 -9.02 -3.83
N PHE A 226 2.99 -9.03 -4.75
CA PHE A 226 2.75 -7.91 -5.65
C PHE A 226 1.52 -7.14 -5.20
N ASP A 227 1.64 -5.81 -5.17
CA ASP A 227 0.56 -4.90 -4.84
C ASP A 227 0.27 -3.97 -6.03
N VAL A 228 -0.95 -3.47 -6.10
CA VAL A 228 -1.42 -2.57 -7.15
C VAL A 228 -1.69 -1.19 -6.57
N GLU A 229 -0.81 -0.26 -6.84
CA GLU A 229 -1.02 1.15 -6.50
C GLU A 229 -1.88 1.82 -7.57
N VAL A 230 -2.95 2.47 -7.15
CA VAL A 230 -3.86 3.22 -8.03
C VAL A 230 -4.44 4.40 -7.27
N ASP A 231 -4.74 5.51 -7.98
CA ASP A 231 -5.46 6.62 -7.34
C ASP A 231 -6.90 6.21 -7.02
N THR A 232 -7.18 6.06 -5.71
CA THR A 232 -8.48 5.63 -5.19
C THR A 232 -9.63 6.58 -5.54
N GLY A 233 -9.35 7.84 -5.88
CA GLY A 233 -10.34 8.80 -6.38
C GLY A 233 -11.04 8.31 -7.66
N HIS A 234 -10.36 7.51 -8.48
CA HIS A 234 -10.97 6.90 -9.68
C HIS A 234 -12.02 5.83 -9.36
N PHE A 235 -12.02 5.28 -8.15
CA PHE A 235 -13.07 4.41 -7.61
C PHE A 235 -14.15 5.18 -6.86
N GLY A 236 -14.11 6.52 -6.89
CA GLY A 236 -15.05 7.37 -6.17
C GLY A 236 -14.71 7.57 -4.69
N ALA A 237 -13.55 7.10 -4.22
CA ALA A 237 -13.11 7.29 -2.84
C ALA A 237 -12.38 8.64 -2.69
N ASN A 238 -13.15 9.72 -2.53
CA ASN A 238 -12.63 11.08 -2.45
C ASN A 238 -12.39 11.56 -1.02
N THR A 239 -13.01 10.93 -0.03
CA THR A 239 -12.83 11.20 1.39
C THR A 239 -12.05 10.05 2.02
N ARG A 240 -10.91 10.38 2.61
CA ARG A 240 -9.98 9.43 3.23
C ARG A 240 -9.74 9.85 4.68
N ALA A 241 -9.76 8.89 5.59
CA ALA A 241 -9.47 9.15 6.99
C ALA A 241 -8.69 7.98 7.62
N LEU A 242 -7.80 8.30 8.56
CA LEU A 242 -7.26 7.32 9.49
C LEU A 242 -8.18 7.28 10.71
N LEU A 243 -8.48 6.10 11.18
CA LEU A 243 -9.31 5.80 12.32
C LEU A 243 -8.43 5.18 13.39
N TRP A 244 -8.31 5.86 14.53
CA TRP A 244 -7.53 5.41 15.67
C TRP A 244 -8.51 4.96 16.74
N MET A 245 -8.50 3.69 17.08
CA MET A 245 -9.49 3.07 17.94
C MET A 245 -8.85 2.46 19.18
N SER A 246 -9.49 2.62 20.33
CA SER A 246 -9.21 1.86 21.53
C SER A 246 -10.27 0.76 21.66
N VAL A 247 -9.85 -0.49 21.65
CA VAL A 247 -10.72 -1.67 21.71
C VAL A 247 -10.34 -2.50 22.94
N SER A 248 -11.33 -3.04 23.65
CA SER A 248 -11.07 -3.98 24.73
C SER A 248 -10.21 -5.15 24.24
N PRO A 249 -9.11 -5.52 24.93
CA PRO A 249 -8.23 -6.61 24.50
C PRO A 249 -8.96 -7.94 24.25
N ALA A 250 -10.01 -8.21 25.04
CA ALA A 250 -10.81 -9.43 24.88
C ALA A 250 -11.59 -9.49 23.55
N HIS A 251 -11.81 -8.35 22.89
CA HIS A 251 -12.59 -8.22 21.66
C HIS A 251 -11.76 -7.76 20.46
N LEU A 252 -10.45 -7.49 20.65
CA LEU A 252 -9.59 -6.91 19.63
C LEU A 252 -9.58 -7.74 18.34
N GLU A 253 -9.39 -9.04 18.44
CA GLU A 253 -9.36 -9.96 17.30
C GLU A 253 -10.70 -9.95 16.54
N HIS A 254 -11.81 -10.06 17.28
CA HIS A 254 -13.14 -10.07 16.68
C HIS A 254 -13.46 -8.77 15.96
N VAL A 255 -13.20 -7.61 16.59
CA VAL A 255 -13.43 -6.29 15.99
C VAL A 255 -12.54 -6.10 14.76
N ALA A 256 -11.26 -6.41 14.85
CA ALA A 256 -10.32 -6.25 13.74
C ALA A 256 -10.70 -7.11 12.53
N THR A 257 -11.08 -8.37 12.75
CA THR A 257 -11.56 -9.28 11.68
C THR A 257 -12.88 -8.79 11.07
N THR A 258 -13.81 -8.29 11.89
CA THR A 258 -15.05 -7.69 11.41
C THR A 258 -14.76 -6.47 10.52
N LEU A 259 -13.88 -5.58 10.97
CA LEU A 259 -13.49 -4.39 10.22
C LEU A 259 -12.78 -4.74 8.90
N ALA A 260 -11.94 -5.77 8.87
CA ALA A 260 -11.30 -6.24 7.66
C ALA A 260 -12.29 -6.70 6.57
N GLY A 261 -13.53 -7.02 6.97
CA GLY A 261 -14.65 -7.34 6.08
C GLY A 261 -15.43 -6.12 5.54
N HIS A 262 -15.10 -4.89 5.96
CA HIS A 262 -15.83 -3.68 5.55
C HIS A 262 -15.28 -3.11 4.23
N ASP A 263 -16.17 -2.84 3.28
CA ASP A 263 -15.81 -2.31 1.94
C ASP A 263 -15.24 -0.89 1.99
N GLU A 264 -15.57 -0.14 3.04
CA GLU A 264 -15.06 1.22 3.26
C GLU A 264 -13.61 1.23 3.74
N LEU A 265 -13.06 0.10 4.17
CA LEU A 265 -11.70 0.04 4.72
C LEU A 265 -10.70 -0.53 3.71
N ALA A 266 -9.52 0.06 3.67
CA ALA A 266 -8.38 -0.40 2.84
C ALA A 266 -7.18 -0.84 3.69
N PHE A 267 -7.21 -0.61 5.00
CA PHE A 267 -6.18 -1.01 5.93
C PHE A 267 -6.78 -1.20 7.32
N VAL A 268 -6.41 -2.28 8.00
CA VAL A 268 -6.75 -2.56 9.42
C VAL A 268 -5.57 -3.25 10.07
N ALA A 269 -5.06 -2.68 11.17
CA ALA A 269 -3.93 -3.26 11.88
C ALA A 269 -4.06 -3.07 13.40
N ALA A 270 -3.69 -4.11 14.15
CA ALA A 270 -3.44 -4.01 15.58
C ALA A 270 -2.09 -3.33 15.84
N THR A 271 -2.06 -2.44 16.81
CA THR A 271 -0.87 -1.68 17.16
C THR A 271 -0.64 -1.63 18.67
N THR A 272 0.56 -1.25 19.08
CA THR A 272 0.83 -0.86 20.47
C THR A 272 0.27 0.54 20.75
N GLY A 273 0.11 0.88 22.05
CA GLY A 273 -0.27 2.22 22.49
C GLY A 273 -1.70 2.34 22.98
N PRO A 274 -2.17 3.57 23.30
CA PRO A 274 -3.50 3.78 23.86
C PRO A 274 -4.63 3.52 22.84
N THR A 275 -4.35 3.70 21.55
CA THR A 275 -5.20 3.23 20.45
C THR A 275 -4.55 1.97 19.88
N ASN A 276 -5.14 0.82 20.16
CA ASN A 276 -4.58 -0.49 19.84
C ASN A 276 -5.10 -1.08 18.52
N LEU A 277 -5.92 -0.35 17.78
CA LEU A 277 -6.42 -0.71 16.46
C LEU A 277 -6.46 0.52 15.57
N VAL A 278 -5.90 0.43 14.39
CA VAL A 278 -5.86 1.51 13.39
C VAL A 278 -6.44 1.02 12.08
N ALA A 279 -7.27 1.85 11.43
CA ALA A 279 -7.82 1.55 10.12
C ALA A 279 -7.72 2.76 9.18
N GLN A 280 -7.75 2.52 7.87
CA GLN A 280 -7.87 3.56 6.86
C GLN A 280 -9.21 3.43 6.15
N ALA A 281 -10.07 4.44 6.31
CA ALA A 281 -11.34 4.54 5.60
C ALA A 281 -11.17 5.25 4.25
N LEU A 282 -11.86 4.72 3.25
CA LEU A 282 -11.97 5.24 1.89
C LEU A 282 -13.46 5.38 1.55
N CYS A 283 -14.00 6.58 1.68
CA CYS A 283 -15.41 6.90 1.50
C CYS A 283 -15.61 7.82 0.28
N ARG A 284 -16.82 7.88 -0.26
CA ARG A 284 -17.13 8.72 -1.43
C ARG A 284 -17.02 10.20 -1.11
N ASP A 285 -17.57 10.59 0.02
CA ASP A 285 -17.68 11.98 0.49
C ASP A 285 -17.74 12.02 2.04
N PRO A 286 -17.72 13.19 2.66
CA PRO A 286 -17.82 13.32 4.13
C PRO A 286 -19.12 12.76 4.72
N ALA A 287 -20.23 12.79 3.98
CA ALA A 287 -21.51 12.24 4.45
C ALA A 287 -21.46 10.70 4.50
N ASP A 288 -20.84 10.08 3.50
CA ASP A 288 -20.57 8.63 3.47
C ASP A 288 -19.67 8.21 4.64
N LEU A 289 -18.61 8.98 4.91
CA LEU A 289 -17.76 8.75 6.09
C LEU A 289 -18.55 8.87 7.40
N HIS A 290 -19.35 9.92 7.54
CA HIS A 290 -20.19 10.09 8.73
C HIS A 290 -21.16 8.90 8.91
N HIS A 291 -21.82 8.47 7.83
CA HIS A 291 -22.70 7.31 7.86
C HIS A 291 -21.97 6.04 8.30
N TYR A 292 -20.78 5.80 7.75
CA TYR A 292 -19.94 4.68 8.13
C TYR A 292 -19.58 4.71 9.63
N LEU A 293 -19.10 5.84 10.12
CA LEU A 293 -18.73 6.01 11.54
C LEU A 293 -19.93 5.81 12.47
N ALA A 294 -21.07 6.45 12.16
CA ALA A 294 -22.23 6.45 13.04
C ALA A 294 -23.01 5.13 13.02
N ARG A 295 -23.06 4.43 11.89
CA ARG A 295 -23.90 3.24 11.72
C ARG A 295 -23.12 1.95 11.82
N ARG A 296 -22.02 1.82 11.07
CA ARG A 296 -21.27 0.56 11.03
C ARG A 296 -20.26 0.44 12.17
N LEU A 297 -19.43 1.47 12.41
CA LEU A 297 -18.54 1.46 13.57
C LEU A 297 -19.31 1.61 14.89
N GLY A 298 -20.30 2.50 14.92
CA GLY A 298 -21.10 2.74 16.11
C GLY A 298 -21.93 1.55 16.59
N SER A 299 -22.04 0.46 15.82
CA SER A 299 -22.64 -0.80 16.25
C SER A 299 -21.65 -1.76 16.93
N LEU A 300 -20.39 -1.40 17.01
CA LEU A 300 -19.33 -2.23 17.63
C LEU A 300 -19.03 -1.70 19.05
N ASP A 301 -19.82 -2.13 20.02
CA ASP A 301 -19.76 -1.66 21.44
C ASP A 301 -18.38 -1.84 22.09
N ALA A 302 -17.55 -2.71 21.57
CA ALA A 302 -16.20 -2.95 22.07
C ALA A 302 -15.18 -1.85 21.69
N ILE A 303 -15.57 -0.89 20.83
CA ILE A 303 -14.76 0.28 20.50
C ILE A 303 -15.08 1.37 21.54
N HIS A 304 -14.13 1.64 22.45
CA HIS A 304 -14.32 2.61 23.52
C HIS A 304 -14.06 4.05 23.09
N THR A 305 -13.07 4.24 22.24
CA THR A 305 -12.72 5.57 21.69
C THR A 305 -12.44 5.46 20.21
N LEU A 306 -12.80 6.52 19.48
CA LEU A 306 -12.53 6.67 18.06
C LEU A 306 -12.04 8.09 17.80
N GLU A 307 -10.83 8.23 17.33
CA GLU A 307 -10.29 9.47 16.76
C GLU A 307 -10.25 9.34 15.24
N THR A 308 -10.63 10.38 14.52
CA THR A 308 -10.65 10.42 13.06
C THR A 308 -9.71 11.49 12.56
N SER A 309 -8.69 11.09 11.80
CA SER A 309 -7.72 11.99 11.16
C SER A 309 -7.97 12.04 9.65
N PRO A 310 -8.62 13.09 9.11
CA PRO A 310 -8.81 13.25 7.66
C PRO A 310 -7.48 13.31 6.92
N VAL A 311 -7.33 12.53 5.85
CA VAL A 311 -6.12 12.52 5.01
C VAL A 311 -6.26 13.55 3.91
N LEU A 312 -5.46 14.60 3.98
CA LEU A 312 -5.45 15.69 2.99
C LEU A 312 -4.61 15.32 1.76
N GLN A 313 -3.50 14.63 1.99
CA GLN A 313 -2.57 14.28 0.92
C GLN A 313 -1.82 12.98 1.23
N ASN A 314 -1.78 12.07 0.25
CA ASN A 314 -0.82 10.97 0.24
C ASN A 314 0.44 11.47 -0.49
N LEU A 315 1.58 11.44 0.18
CA LEU A 315 2.87 11.88 -0.35
C LEU A 315 3.72 10.71 -0.82
N LYS A 316 3.54 9.54 -0.19
CA LYS A 316 4.23 8.30 -0.52
C LYS A 316 3.28 7.13 -0.25
N ALA A 317 3.27 6.13 -1.12
CA ALA A 317 2.63 4.85 -0.88
C ALA A 317 3.66 3.82 -0.37
N ALA A 318 3.46 2.55 -0.64
CA ALA A 318 4.41 1.50 -0.29
C ALA A 318 5.75 1.68 -1.01
N SER A 319 5.75 2.28 -2.21
CA SER A 319 6.95 2.52 -3.01
C SER A 319 7.39 4.00 -3.01
N PRO A 320 8.69 4.29 -3.21
CA PRO A 320 9.24 5.64 -3.15
C PRO A 320 8.84 6.61 -4.28
N ILE A 321 8.07 6.19 -5.29
CA ILE A 321 7.99 6.89 -6.60
C ILE A 321 6.73 7.78 -6.77
N LEU A 322 5.75 7.77 -5.88
CA LEU A 322 4.51 8.57 -6.05
C LEU A 322 4.76 10.10 -6.11
N THR A 323 5.88 10.58 -5.61
CA THR A 323 6.19 12.02 -5.53
C THR A 323 6.45 12.68 -6.87
N ASP A 324 7.01 11.99 -7.86
CA ASP A 324 7.36 12.60 -9.15
C ASP A 324 6.14 12.79 -10.05
N LEU A 325 5.16 11.88 -9.99
CA LEU A 325 3.93 11.97 -10.77
C LEU A 325 2.95 13.04 -10.24
N ALA A 326 2.91 13.26 -8.92
CA ALA A 326 2.08 14.32 -8.32
C ALA A 326 2.63 15.73 -8.56
N ARG A 327 3.95 15.90 -8.69
CA ARG A 327 4.59 17.20 -9.01
C ARG A 327 4.27 17.69 -10.42
N THR A 328 4.25 16.79 -11.40
CA THR A 328 4.00 17.15 -12.82
C THR A 328 2.57 17.64 -13.04
N ARG A 329 1.59 17.19 -12.24
CA ARG A 329 0.19 17.64 -12.35
C ARG A 329 -0.10 18.97 -11.66
N ARG A 330 0.60 19.33 -10.57
CA ARG A 330 0.36 20.59 -9.85
C ARG A 330 0.99 21.82 -10.52
N SER A 331 2.10 21.66 -11.24
CA SER A 331 2.69 22.76 -12.01
C SER A 331 1.87 23.14 -13.26
N ALA A 332 1.00 22.24 -13.73
CA ALA A 332 0.16 22.49 -14.90
C ALA A 332 -1.20 23.14 -14.57
N THR A 333 -1.63 23.19 -13.30
CA THR A 333 -3.00 23.60 -12.91
C THR A 333 -3.07 24.76 -11.91
N ALA A 334 -1.95 25.33 -11.46
CA ALA A 334 -1.99 26.49 -10.56
C ALA A 334 -2.11 27.80 -11.35
N PRO A 335 -3.24 28.54 -11.29
CA PRO A 335 -3.28 29.89 -11.78
C PRO A 335 -2.35 30.76 -10.90
N ARG A 336 -1.48 31.52 -11.54
CA ARG A 336 -0.63 32.51 -10.86
C ARG A 336 -1.50 33.49 -10.07
N PRO A 337 -1.26 33.69 -8.77
CA PRO A 337 -1.96 34.76 -8.05
C PRO A 337 -1.60 36.11 -8.72
N ARG A 338 -2.62 36.87 -9.09
CA ARG A 338 -2.45 38.28 -9.45
C ARG A 338 -2.17 39.04 -8.15
N VAL A 339 -1.04 39.72 -8.11
CA VAL A 339 -0.70 40.77 -7.13
C VAL A 339 -1.65 41.94 -7.30
#